data_16a0f169cab07d98bc8bcd2094fc91a2
#
_entry.id   16a0f169cab07d98bc8bcd2094fc91a2
#
_cell.length_a   1.000
_cell.length_b   1.000
_cell.length_c   1.000
_cell.angle_alpha   90.00
_cell.angle_beta   90.00
_cell.angle_gamma   90.00
#
_symmetry.space_group_name_H-M   'P 1'
#
loop_
_entity.id
_entity.type
_entity.pdbx_description
1 polymer ?
#
loop_
_entity_poly.entity_id
_entity_poly.type
_entity_poly.pdbx_seq_one_letter_code
_entity_poly.pdbx_strand_id
1 'polypeptide(L)'
;MTIILSVIGILLAFGVLIFAAYKKISMFLAAVLAAAIVALFGGLDVAASLVGAEGPFLIGMKNFVGSWLVIFAMGALLGALYDKSGATWRISSTLINKAGTQWTLLIYVLVGGLLVYGGIQVTVMIFVLLPFAKILFPKAGIPWFLFPGITGLAIATFAMGQMPGSLQMQNIIPSQILGTPLTAAPVEGTLATLFMIVVGVGYLYWQCKRYHSDPAAAIENYEVQGGILDEKELEGRAPSFLISLIPMVVTFVLINGFDVELLYGLGAGCVLSVLMFWKSLNGIHGISDILTEGFNNGIFPCIIIAAVVGVGKVVSSTEVFNLIQENIINLPLPGLLKVAAITTIIAGITGSASGGLTIALELFGDTFVSWGYTPEIIHRVASIACGGLDTLPWNGTVVMLFALSGVSYKKGYLHVAVETVILPLLSLIPVFLYYSLTH
;
A
#
# COMPACT_ATOMS: atom_id res chain seq x y z
N MET A 1 -31.86 18.69 -5.50
CA MET A 1 -31.33 19.20 -4.23
C MET A 1 -30.60 18.12 -3.45
N THR A 2 -31.12 16.91 -3.37
CA THR A 2 -30.52 15.75 -2.67
C THR A 2 -29.14 15.35 -3.21
N ILE A 3 -28.97 15.28 -4.53
CA ILE A 3 -27.70 14.88 -5.18
C ILE A 3 -26.57 15.87 -4.85
N ILE A 4 -26.82 17.17 -4.95
CA ILE A 4 -25.80 18.20 -4.64
C ILE A 4 -25.41 18.13 -3.17
N LEU A 5 -26.37 17.93 -2.28
CA LEU A 5 -26.12 17.75 -0.85
C LEU A 5 -25.26 16.51 -0.59
N SER A 6 -25.55 15.38 -1.25
CA SER A 6 -24.77 14.15 -1.11
C SER A 6 -23.32 14.33 -1.59
N VAL A 7 -23.10 15.00 -2.73
CA VAL A 7 -21.75 15.33 -3.21
C VAL A 7 -21.00 16.22 -2.21
N ILE A 8 -21.67 17.25 -1.69
CA ILE A 8 -21.10 18.11 -0.63
C ILE A 8 -20.75 17.29 0.60
N GLY A 9 -21.62 16.37 1.02
CA GLY A 9 -21.38 15.48 2.15
C GLY A 9 -20.14 14.60 1.96
N ILE A 10 -19.97 14.00 0.80
CA ILE A 10 -18.77 13.20 0.46
C ILE A 10 -17.52 14.06 0.50
N LEU A 11 -17.54 15.26 -0.10
CA LEU A 11 -16.41 16.18 -0.09
C LEU A 11 -16.05 16.65 1.34
N LEU A 12 -17.06 16.96 2.16
CA LEU A 12 -16.85 17.31 3.57
C LEU A 12 -16.28 16.13 4.37
N ALA A 13 -16.76 14.92 4.16
CA ALA A 13 -16.26 13.71 4.81
C ALA A 13 -14.77 13.49 4.48
N PHE A 14 -14.40 13.60 3.22
CA PHE A 14 -12.99 13.54 2.82
C PHE A 14 -12.18 14.70 3.39
N GLY A 15 -12.74 15.89 3.44
CA GLY A 15 -12.13 17.04 4.12
C GLY A 15 -11.83 16.77 5.60
N VAL A 16 -12.75 16.12 6.31
CA VAL A 16 -12.57 15.72 7.73
C VAL A 16 -11.43 14.70 7.86
N LEU A 17 -11.37 13.68 6.99
CA LEU A 17 -10.30 12.69 7.01
C LEU A 17 -8.92 13.32 6.72
N ILE A 18 -8.84 14.20 5.71
CA ILE A 18 -7.62 14.94 5.38
C ILE A 18 -7.21 15.81 6.57
N PHE A 19 -8.14 16.59 7.11
CA PHE A 19 -7.86 17.47 8.25
C PHE A 19 -7.34 16.70 9.46
N ALA A 20 -7.98 15.57 9.79
CA ALA A 20 -7.57 14.70 10.88
C ALA A 20 -6.15 14.14 10.65
N ALA A 21 -5.84 13.67 9.44
CA ALA A 21 -4.53 13.18 9.08
C ALA A 21 -3.43 14.24 9.26
N TYR A 22 -3.66 15.47 8.78
CA TYR A 22 -2.70 16.56 8.91
C TYR A 22 -2.56 17.09 10.33
N LYS A 23 -3.62 17.03 11.15
CA LYS A 23 -3.64 17.50 12.54
C LYS A 23 -3.28 16.43 13.56
N LYS A 24 -2.98 15.20 13.11
CA LYS A 24 -2.70 14.04 13.98
C LYS A 24 -3.86 13.70 14.92
N ILE A 25 -5.10 13.96 14.50
CA ILE A 25 -6.31 13.55 15.22
C ILE A 25 -6.53 12.05 14.95
N SER A 26 -7.19 11.36 15.88
CA SER A 26 -7.50 9.93 15.71
C SER A 26 -8.23 9.68 14.38
N MET A 27 -7.60 8.92 13.48
CA MET A 27 -8.19 8.55 12.20
C MET A 27 -9.44 7.68 12.37
N PHE A 28 -9.51 6.89 13.43
CA PHE A 28 -10.71 6.12 13.76
C PHE A 28 -11.92 7.03 14.02
N LEU A 29 -11.76 8.03 14.89
CA LEU A 29 -12.82 9.02 15.18
C LEU A 29 -13.18 9.84 13.95
N ALA A 30 -12.18 10.23 13.15
CA ALA A 30 -12.41 10.95 11.90
C ALA A 30 -13.22 10.10 10.91
N ALA A 31 -12.95 8.81 10.82
CA ALA A 31 -13.71 7.89 9.97
C ALA A 31 -15.18 7.76 10.42
N VAL A 32 -15.42 7.64 11.73
CA VAL A 32 -16.80 7.61 12.26
C VAL A 32 -17.57 8.91 11.92
N LEU A 33 -16.92 10.07 12.13
CA LEU A 33 -17.51 11.36 11.78
C LEU A 33 -17.74 11.51 10.27
N ALA A 34 -16.79 11.10 9.45
CA ALA A 34 -16.90 11.12 8.01
C ALA A 34 -18.07 10.24 7.52
N ALA A 35 -18.21 9.03 8.07
CA ALA A 35 -19.32 8.13 7.76
C ALA A 35 -20.68 8.75 8.16
N ALA A 36 -20.76 9.41 9.32
CA ALA A 36 -21.96 10.12 9.76
C ALA A 36 -22.33 11.26 8.81
N ILE A 37 -21.34 12.05 8.37
CA ILE A 37 -21.54 13.13 7.39
C ILE A 37 -22.05 12.57 6.07
N VAL A 38 -21.42 11.51 5.53
CA VAL A 38 -21.87 10.87 4.28
C VAL A 38 -23.30 10.36 4.42
N ALA A 39 -23.64 9.67 5.51
CA ALA A 39 -24.98 9.16 5.74
C ALA A 39 -26.01 10.29 5.81
N LEU A 40 -25.74 11.33 6.61
CA LEU A 40 -26.63 12.48 6.80
C LEU A 40 -26.92 13.21 5.48
N PHE A 41 -25.87 13.56 4.75
CA PHE A 41 -25.98 14.30 3.49
C PHE A 41 -26.45 13.40 2.33
N GLY A 42 -26.20 12.10 2.41
CA GLY A 42 -26.62 11.08 1.46
C GLY A 42 -28.09 10.66 1.61
N GLY A 43 -28.80 11.20 2.63
CA GLY A 43 -30.19 10.85 2.89
C GLY A 43 -30.38 9.46 3.51
N LEU A 44 -29.32 8.87 4.07
CA LEU A 44 -29.36 7.60 4.78
C LEU A 44 -29.68 7.82 6.26
N ASP A 45 -30.28 6.83 6.92
CA ASP A 45 -30.39 6.84 8.37
C ASP A 45 -29.00 6.72 9.00
N VAL A 46 -28.59 7.75 9.74
CA VAL A 46 -27.24 7.85 10.32
C VAL A 46 -27.00 6.74 11.35
N ALA A 47 -27.99 6.47 12.22
CA ALA A 47 -27.84 5.46 13.25
C ALA A 47 -27.80 4.04 12.63
N ALA A 48 -28.69 3.74 11.73
CA ALA A 48 -28.71 2.47 11.02
C ALA A 48 -27.42 2.27 10.19
N SER A 49 -26.89 3.35 9.57
CA SER A 49 -25.67 3.27 8.76
C SER A 49 -24.41 3.03 9.59
N LEU A 50 -24.34 3.56 10.82
CA LEU A 50 -23.14 3.52 11.66
C LEU A 50 -23.13 2.36 12.65
N VAL A 51 -24.25 2.12 13.34
CA VAL A 51 -24.31 1.16 14.47
C VAL A 51 -25.26 0.00 14.23
N GLY A 52 -26.03 0.00 13.14
CA GLY A 52 -26.86 -1.11 12.74
C GLY A 52 -26.00 -2.33 12.41
N ALA A 53 -26.37 -3.53 12.86
CA ALA A 53 -25.64 -4.76 12.58
C ALA A 53 -25.41 -5.02 11.09
N GLU A 54 -26.35 -4.59 10.26
CA GLU A 54 -26.30 -4.61 8.80
C GLU A 54 -26.01 -3.22 8.19
N GLY A 55 -25.56 -2.26 9.02
CA GLY A 55 -25.19 -0.93 8.58
C GLY A 55 -23.91 -0.95 7.72
N PRO A 56 -23.85 -0.17 6.64
CA PRO A 56 -22.74 -0.21 5.70
C PRO A 56 -21.39 0.07 6.36
N PHE A 57 -21.31 0.94 7.36
CA PHE A 57 -20.05 1.23 8.06
C PHE A 57 -19.53 -0.01 8.78
N LEU A 58 -20.36 -0.67 9.60
CA LEU A 58 -19.95 -1.88 10.33
C LEU A 58 -19.74 -3.07 9.41
N ILE A 59 -20.48 -3.21 8.30
CA ILE A 59 -20.20 -4.24 7.30
C ILE A 59 -18.81 -4.04 6.69
N GLY A 60 -18.45 -2.81 6.31
CA GLY A 60 -17.11 -2.51 5.79
C GLY A 60 -16.02 -2.84 6.79
N MET A 61 -16.18 -2.42 8.05
CA MET A 61 -15.24 -2.75 9.13
C MET A 61 -15.14 -4.25 9.39
N LYS A 62 -16.28 -4.93 9.57
CA LYS A 62 -16.38 -6.37 9.87
C LYS A 62 -15.68 -7.20 8.79
N ASN A 63 -15.95 -6.92 7.52
CA ASN A 63 -15.36 -7.65 6.41
C ASN A 63 -13.85 -7.44 6.37
N PHE A 64 -13.38 -6.20 6.56
CA PHE A 64 -11.95 -5.92 6.60
C PHE A 64 -11.25 -6.59 7.79
N VAL A 65 -11.77 -6.42 8.99
CA VAL A 65 -11.20 -7.04 10.21
C VAL A 65 -11.19 -8.56 10.09
N GLY A 66 -12.31 -9.16 9.63
CA GLY A 66 -12.42 -10.61 9.46
C GLY A 66 -11.39 -11.20 8.51
N SER A 67 -11.07 -10.47 7.44
CA SER A 67 -10.09 -10.92 6.45
C SER A 67 -8.64 -10.64 6.85
N TRP A 68 -8.36 -9.58 7.62
CA TRP A 68 -7.02 -9.03 7.73
C TRP A 68 -6.42 -9.01 9.13
N LEU A 69 -7.23 -9.07 10.21
CA LEU A 69 -6.74 -8.88 11.58
C LEU A 69 -5.58 -9.82 11.93
N VAL A 70 -5.75 -11.12 11.67
CA VAL A 70 -4.74 -12.12 12.01
C VAL A 70 -3.50 -11.97 11.12
N ILE A 71 -3.70 -11.62 9.85
CA ILE A 71 -2.59 -11.37 8.91
C ILE A 71 -1.76 -10.17 9.37
N PHE A 72 -2.41 -9.06 9.78
CA PHE A 72 -1.72 -7.89 10.32
C PHE A 72 -0.94 -8.23 11.60
N ALA A 73 -1.56 -8.97 12.51
CA ALA A 73 -0.92 -9.41 13.75
C ALA A 73 0.30 -10.28 13.47
N MET A 74 0.18 -11.27 12.57
CA MET A 74 1.29 -12.16 12.20
C MET A 74 2.40 -11.43 11.44
N GLY A 75 2.06 -10.50 10.53
CA GLY A 75 3.04 -9.68 9.81
C GLY A 75 3.84 -8.78 10.76
N ALA A 76 3.15 -8.11 11.69
CA ALA A 76 3.80 -7.27 12.71
C ALA A 76 4.67 -8.11 13.67
N LEU A 77 4.21 -9.30 14.05
CA LEU A 77 5.00 -10.24 14.85
C LEU A 77 6.27 -10.66 14.12
N LEU A 78 6.19 -11.03 12.84
CA LEU A 78 7.36 -11.38 12.03
C LEU A 78 8.36 -10.22 12.01
N GLY A 79 7.88 -8.99 11.78
CA GLY A 79 8.70 -7.79 11.83
C GLY A 79 9.38 -7.58 13.18
N ALA A 80 8.65 -7.76 14.29
CA ALA A 80 9.18 -7.63 15.64
C ALA A 80 10.26 -8.70 15.97
N LEU A 81 10.06 -9.95 15.52
CA LEU A 81 11.04 -11.03 15.69
C LEU A 81 12.35 -10.71 14.94
N TYR A 82 12.25 -10.16 13.73
CA TYR A 82 13.40 -9.73 12.94
C TYR A 82 14.15 -8.56 13.58
N ASP A 83 13.42 -7.57 14.09
CA ASP A 83 13.99 -6.38 14.72
C ASP A 83 14.70 -6.73 16.02
N LYS A 84 13.99 -7.39 16.93
CA LYS A 84 14.50 -7.75 18.28
C LYS A 84 15.64 -8.77 18.24
N SER A 85 15.71 -9.65 17.23
CA SER A 85 16.83 -10.60 17.08
C SER A 85 18.09 -9.98 16.50
N GLY A 86 18.02 -8.79 15.91
CA GLY A 86 19.10 -8.17 15.13
C GLY A 86 19.29 -8.77 13.74
N ALA A 87 18.38 -9.66 13.28
CA ALA A 87 18.44 -10.24 11.93
C ALA A 87 18.33 -9.15 10.86
N THR A 88 17.43 -8.17 11.08
CA THR A 88 17.31 -6.98 10.23
C THR A 88 18.64 -6.22 10.09
N TRP A 89 19.32 -5.98 11.22
CA TRP A 89 20.62 -5.31 11.21
C TRP A 89 21.67 -6.09 10.41
N ARG A 90 21.74 -7.41 10.60
CA ARG A 90 22.68 -8.27 9.89
C ARG A 90 22.47 -8.25 8.38
N ILE A 91 21.23 -8.38 7.91
CA ILE A 91 20.91 -8.33 6.49
C ILE A 91 21.27 -6.94 5.93
N SER A 92 20.82 -5.89 6.60
CA SER A 92 20.99 -4.50 6.18
C SER A 92 22.48 -4.12 6.10
N SER A 93 23.28 -4.41 7.15
CA SER A 93 24.70 -4.12 7.16
C SER A 93 25.47 -4.88 6.08
N THR A 94 25.10 -6.15 5.83
CA THR A 94 25.72 -6.96 4.77
C THR A 94 25.42 -6.39 3.38
N LEU A 95 24.16 -5.95 3.14
CA LEU A 95 23.78 -5.34 1.86
C LEU A 95 24.52 -4.02 1.61
N ILE A 96 24.59 -3.13 2.61
CA ILE A 96 25.30 -1.85 2.49
C ILE A 96 26.79 -2.09 2.23
N ASN A 97 27.41 -3.01 2.98
CA ASN A 97 28.84 -3.28 2.84
C ASN A 97 29.22 -3.84 1.46
N LYS A 98 28.29 -4.55 0.80
CA LYS A 98 28.52 -5.12 -0.54
C LYS A 98 28.15 -4.17 -1.68
N ALA A 99 27.04 -3.46 -1.59
CA ALA A 99 26.53 -2.64 -2.68
C ALA A 99 26.91 -1.15 -2.58
N GLY A 100 27.23 -0.68 -1.38
CA GLY A 100 27.47 0.73 -1.09
C GLY A 100 26.19 1.50 -0.77
N THR A 101 26.35 2.56 0.04
CA THR A 101 25.24 3.39 0.54
C THR A 101 24.46 4.09 -0.57
N GLN A 102 25.12 4.40 -1.68
CA GLN A 102 24.51 5.08 -2.83
C GLN A 102 23.39 4.28 -3.50
N TRP A 103 23.41 2.96 -3.41
CA TRP A 103 22.40 2.09 -4.01
C TRP A 103 21.27 1.71 -3.05
N THR A 104 21.34 2.13 -1.79
CA THR A 104 20.38 1.73 -0.75
C THR A 104 18.93 1.99 -1.13
N LEU A 105 18.62 3.17 -1.67
CA LEU A 105 17.26 3.53 -2.08
C LEU A 105 16.76 2.59 -3.18
N LEU A 106 17.54 2.40 -4.23
CA LEU A 106 17.15 1.52 -5.34
C LEU A 106 17.00 0.07 -4.87
N ILE A 107 17.93 -0.43 -4.06
CA ILE A 107 17.88 -1.80 -3.51
C ILE A 107 16.61 -1.97 -2.67
N TYR A 108 16.27 -0.99 -1.81
CA TYR A 108 15.08 -1.04 -0.99
C TYR A 108 13.80 -1.12 -1.85
N VAL A 109 13.69 -0.27 -2.88
CA VAL A 109 12.56 -0.27 -3.82
C VAL A 109 12.47 -1.60 -4.58
N LEU A 110 13.59 -2.13 -5.07
CA LEU A 110 13.60 -3.40 -5.81
C LEU A 110 13.28 -4.60 -4.93
N VAL A 111 13.79 -4.64 -3.69
CA VAL A 111 13.47 -5.72 -2.74
C VAL A 111 11.99 -5.68 -2.38
N GLY A 112 11.46 -4.50 -2.01
CA GLY A 112 10.04 -4.33 -1.75
C GLY A 112 9.18 -4.70 -2.95
N GLY A 113 9.60 -4.25 -4.13
CA GLY A 113 8.96 -4.57 -5.39
C GLY A 113 8.93 -6.07 -5.68
N LEU A 114 10.05 -6.77 -5.48
CA LEU A 114 10.13 -8.22 -5.70
C LEU A 114 9.17 -8.99 -4.75
N LEU A 115 9.09 -8.57 -3.50
CA LEU A 115 8.18 -9.17 -2.53
C LEU A 115 6.71 -9.04 -2.97
N VAL A 116 6.28 -7.83 -3.33
CA VAL A 116 4.88 -7.62 -3.75
C VAL A 116 4.60 -8.21 -5.14
N TYR A 117 5.55 -8.17 -6.06
CA TYR A 117 5.41 -8.83 -7.37
C TYR A 117 5.17 -10.33 -7.22
N GLY A 118 5.87 -10.96 -6.30
CA GLY A 118 5.71 -12.36 -5.95
C GLY A 118 4.44 -12.70 -5.16
N GLY A 119 3.51 -11.76 -4.95
CA GLY A 119 2.21 -12.00 -4.32
C GLY A 119 2.16 -11.72 -2.82
N ILE A 120 3.27 -11.30 -2.18
CA ILE A 120 3.20 -10.85 -0.79
C ILE A 120 2.32 -9.61 -0.71
N GLN A 121 1.34 -9.64 0.16
CA GLN A 121 0.44 -8.53 0.40
C GLN A 121 1.21 -7.27 0.81
N VAL A 122 0.79 -6.14 0.25
CA VAL A 122 1.41 -4.82 0.49
C VAL A 122 1.57 -4.51 1.98
N THR A 123 0.56 -4.81 2.76
CA THR A 123 0.57 -4.61 4.23
C THR A 123 1.67 -5.40 4.92
N VAL A 124 1.84 -6.66 4.54
CA VAL A 124 2.90 -7.54 5.08
C VAL A 124 4.28 -7.05 4.67
N MET A 125 4.45 -6.66 3.40
CA MET A 125 5.71 -6.08 2.91
C MET A 125 6.14 -4.87 3.73
N ILE A 126 5.20 -3.97 4.09
CA ILE A 126 5.50 -2.79 4.92
C ILE A 126 6.03 -3.20 6.29
N PHE A 127 5.40 -4.18 6.97
CA PHE A 127 5.88 -4.68 8.25
C PHE A 127 7.26 -5.31 8.16
N VAL A 128 7.52 -6.09 7.12
CA VAL A 128 8.82 -6.74 6.89
C VAL A 128 9.91 -5.71 6.59
N LEU A 129 9.63 -4.71 5.75
CA LEU A 129 10.64 -3.75 5.30
C LEU A 129 10.87 -2.57 6.24
N LEU A 130 9.93 -2.25 7.13
CA LEU A 130 10.06 -1.14 8.07
C LEU A 130 11.32 -1.26 8.96
N PRO A 131 11.60 -2.41 9.61
CA PRO A 131 12.84 -2.58 10.36
C PRO A 131 14.10 -2.39 9.51
N PHE A 132 14.10 -2.87 8.26
CA PHE A 132 15.24 -2.66 7.33
C PHE A 132 15.47 -1.18 7.04
N ALA A 133 14.40 -0.43 6.77
CA ALA A 133 14.49 1.01 6.51
C ALA A 133 15.08 1.77 7.71
N LYS A 134 14.71 1.42 8.95
CA LYS A 134 15.24 2.03 10.18
C LYS A 134 16.76 1.94 10.28
N ILE A 135 17.36 0.90 9.72
CA ILE A 135 18.81 0.68 9.74
C ILE A 135 19.48 1.22 8.47
N LEU A 136 18.88 0.95 7.31
CA LEU A 136 19.47 1.30 6.02
C LEU A 136 19.48 2.81 5.76
N PHE A 137 18.37 3.50 6.05
CA PHE A 137 18.20 4.90 5.69
C PHE A 137 19.16 5.83 6.43
N PRO A 138 19.34 5.73 7.76
CA PRO A 138 20.35 6.53 8.45
C PRO A 138 21.75 6.36 7.89
N LYS A 139 22.16 5.10 7.63
CA LYS A 139 23.48 4.78 7.08
C LYS A 139 23.69 5.35 5.67
N ALA A 140 22.62 5.42 4.88
CA ALA A 140 22.66 5.96 3.53
C ALA A 140 22.37 7.47 3.47
N GLY A 141 22.13 8.13 4.60
CA GLY A 141 21.74 9.54 4.66
C GLY A 141 20.39 9.83 4.02
N ILE A 142 19.49 8.84 3.98
CA ILE A 142 18.14 8.99 3.44
C ILE A 142 17.23 9.56 4.53
N PRO A 143 16.61 10.75 4.34
CA PRO A 143 15.72 11.34 5.32
C PRO A 143 14.51 10.44 5.64
N TRP A 144 14.22 10.26 6.93
CA TRP A 144 13.16 9.32 7.36
C TRP A 144 11.76 9.70 6.84
N PHE A 145 11.48 10.97 6.68
CA PHE A 145 10.18 11.41 6.15
C PHE A 145 9.92 10.95 4.70
N LEU A 146 10.96 10.52 3.96
CA LEU A 146 10.81 9.90 2.63
C LEU A 146 10.39 8.44 2.68
N PHE A 147 10.47 7.77 3.83
CA PHE A 147 10.11 6.35 3.97
C PHE A 147 8.74 5.99 3.37
N PRO A 148 7.65 6.75 3.66
CA PRO A 148 6.35 6.45 3.06
C PRO A 148 6.36 6.58 1.52
N GLY A 149 7.06 7.56 0.97
CA GLY A 149 7.18 7.74 -0.48
C GLY A 149 8.02 6.65 -1.15
N ILE A 150 9.17 6.29 -0.55
CA ILE A 150 10.04 5.22 -1.07
C ILE A 150 9.32 3.87 -1.07
N THR A 151 8.61 3.57 0.02
CA THR A 151 7.80 2.35 0.13
C THR A 151 6.61 2.43 -0.85
N GLY A 152 6.00 3.61 -0.99
CA GLY A 152 4.94 3.87 -1.96
C GLY A 152 5.38 3.61 -3.40
N LEU A 153 6.59 4.00 -3.79
CA LEU A 153 7.13 3.70 -5.12
C LEU A 153 7.22 2.19 -5.39
N ALA A 154 7.73 1.41 -4.42
CA ALA A 154 7.80 -0.04 -4.56
C ALA A 154 6.40 -0.65 -4.76
N ILE A 155 5.41 -0.19 -3.98
CA ILE A 155 4.02 -0.63 -4.08
C ILE A 155 3.44 -0.23 -5.45
N ALA A 156 3.50 1.04 -5.79
CA ALA A 156 2.89 1.57 -7.01
C ALA A 156 3.46 0.91 -8.28
N THR A 157 4.77 0.65 -8.30
CA THR A 157 5.44 0.07 -9.48
C THR A 157 5.15 -1.43 -9.65
N PHE A 158 5.14 -2.21 -8.57
CA PHE A 158 5.12 -3.67 -8.66
C PHE A 158 3.81 -4.31 -8.23
N ALA A 159 3.02 -3.65 -7.36
CA ALA A 159 1.73 -4.17 -6.91
C ALA A 159 0.54 -3.62 -7.70
N MET A 160 0.62 -2.37 -8.19
CA MET A 160 -0.50 -1.67 -8.83
C MET A 160 -0.63 -1.93 -10.33
N GLY A 161 -0.16 -3.09 -10.81
CA GLY A 161 -0.43 -3.56 -12.16
C GLY A 161 0.41 -2.96 -13.28
N GLN A 162 1.43 -2.12 -12.98
CA GLN A 162 2.36 -1.68 -14.02
C GLN A 162 3.14 -2.89 -14.57
N MET A 163 3.72 -3.68 -13.68
CA MET A 163 4.54 -4.82 -14.09
C MET A 163 3.69 -6.04 -14.47
N PRO A 164 3.81 -6.55 -15.72
CA PRO A 164 3.08 -7.72 -16.17
C PRO A 164 3.46 -8.97 -15.37
N GLY A 165 2.48 -9.84 -15.09
CA GLY A 165 2.71 -11.09 -14.37
C GLY A 165 2.68 -10.99 -12.84
N SER A 166 2.41 -9.80 -12.28
CA SER A 166 2.26 -9.61 -10.83
C SER A 166 1.11 -10.48 -10.28
N LEU A 167 1.35 -11.11 -9.12
CA LEU A 167 0.34 -11.91 -8.41
C LEU A 167 -0.52 -11.07 -7.46
N GLN A 168 -0.62 -9.78 -7.71
CA GLN A 168 -1.47 -8.87 -6.92
C GLN A 168 -2.88 -8.77 -7.50
N MET A 169 -3.85 -8.43 -6.64
CA MET A 169 -5.26 -8.34 -7.00
C MET A 169 -5.51 -7.40 -8.20
N GLN A 170 -4.74 -6.33 -8.32
CA GLN A 170 -4.84 -5.37 -9.42
C GLN A 170 -4.48 -5.97 -10.79
N ASN A 171 -3.82 -7.10 -10.83
CA ASN A 171 -3.54 -7.85 -12.05
C ASN A 171 -4.43 -9.11 -12.18
N ILE A 172 -4.83 -9.71 -11.04
CA ILE A 172 -5.70 -10.90 -11.02
C ILE A 172 -7.15 -10.53 -11.41
N ILE A 173 -7.69 -9.44 -10.88
CA ILE A 173 -9.08 -9.02 -11.13
C ILE A 173 -9.35 -8.83 -12.63
N PRO A 174 -8.57 -8.04 -13.39
CA PRO A 174 -8.82 -7.91 -14.82
C PRO A 174 -8.64 -9.23 -15.57
N SER A 175 -7.68 -10.06 -15.14
CA SER A 175 -7.50 -11.41 -15.74
C SER A 175 -8.76 -12.26 -15.62
N GLN A 176 -9.42 -12.23 -14.45
CA GLN A 176 -10.65 -12.99 -14.23
C GLN A 176 -11.85 -12.42 -14.97
N ILE A 177 -12.02 -11.09 -14.98
CA ILE A 177 -13.20 -10.43 -15.58
C ILE A 177 -13.09 -10.39 -17.10
N LEU A 178 -11.92 -10.07 -17.64
CA LEU A 178 -11.70 -9.91 -19.09
C LEU A 178 -11.18 -11.18 -19.78
N GLY A 179 -10.90 -12.25 -19.03
CA GLY A 179 -10.37 -13.51 -19.59
C GLY A 179 -8.94 -13.41 -20.13
N THR A 180 -8.14 -12.48 -19.62
CA THR A 180 -6.78 -12.20 -20.11
C THR A 180 -5.71 -12.90 -19.27
N PRO A 181 -4.51 -13.18 -19.80
CA PRO A 181 -3.41 -13.69 -18.99
C PRO A 181 -2.88 -12.60 -18.03
N LEU A 182 -2.27 -13.03 -16.91
CA LEU A 182 -1.64 -12.08 -15.97
C LEU A 182 -0.54 -11.22 -16.63
N THR A 183 0.03 -11.70 -17.72
CA THR A 183 1.03 -11.00 -18.53
C THR A 183 0.43 -10.13 -19.63
N ALA A 184 -0.88 -9.82 -19.60
CA ALA A 184 -1.56 -9.00 -20.59
C ALA A 184 -0.81 -7.69 -20.90
N ALA A 185 -0.76 -7.30 -22.18
CA ALA A 185 -0.07 -6.12 -22.70
C ALA A 185 1.35 -5.96 -22.08
N PRO A 186 2.27 -6.91 -22.37
CA PRO A 186 3.56 -6.99 -21.68
C PRO A 186 4.49 -5.82 -22.01
N VAL A 187 4.45 -5.31 -23.22
CA VAL A 187 5.31 -4.18 -23.63
C VAL A 187 4.86 -2.89 -22.94
N GLU A 188 3.56 -2.62 -22.98
CA GLU A 188 2.95 -1.45 -22.34
C GLU A 188 3.20 -1.44 -20.83
N GLY A 189 2.99 -2.58 -20.17
CA GLY A 189 3.26 -2.72 -18.74
C GLY A 189 4.74 -2.55 -18.40
N THR A 190 5.64 -3.08 -19.22
CA THR A 190 7.09 -2.89 -19.04
C THR A 190 7.50 -1.44 -19.21
N LEU A 191 6.95 -0.73 -20.20
CA LEU A 191 7.20 0.70 -20.42
C LEU A 191 6.73 1.52 -19.20
N ALA A 192 5.53 1.23 -18.67
CA ALA A 192 5.05 1.88 -17.46
C ALA A 192 5.95 1.60 -16.25
N THR A 193 6.38 0.33 -16.07
CA THR A 193 7.29 -0.07 -14.98
C THR A 193 8.64 0.66 -15.08
N LEU A 194 9.25 0.71 -16.27
CA LEU A 194 10.51 1.42 -16.47
C LEU A 194 10.36 2.92 -16.20
N PHE A 195 9.26 3.52 -16.66
CA PHE A 195 8.96 4.92 -16.36
C PHE A 195 8.90 5.16 -14.84
N MET A 196 8.15 4.33 -14.11
CA MET A 196 8.03 4.44 -12.65
C MET A 196 9.38 4.32 -11.94
N ILE A 197 10.19 3.32 -12.31
CA ILE A 197 11.51 3.13 -11.70
C ILE A 197 12.43 4.32 -11.99
N VAL A 198 12.54 4.74 -13.26
CA VAL A 198 13.48 5.79 -13.65
C VAL A 198 13.08 7.14 -13.05
N VAL A 199 11.82 7.53 -13.21
CA VAL A 199 11.35 8.84 -12.76
C VAL A 199 11.17 8.87 -11.25
N GLY A 200 10.59 7.83 -10.64
CA GLY A 200 10.35 7.76 -9.20
C GLY A 200 11.65 7.67 -8.41
N VAL A 201 12.55 6.75 -8.77
CA VAL A 201 13.87 6.66 -8.12
C VAL A 201 14.65 7.96 -8.33
N GLY A 202 14.59 8.55 -9.54
CA GLY A 202 15.22 9.84 -9.83
C GLY A 202 14.69 10.97 -8.95
N TYR A 203 13.37 11.07 -8.80
CA TYR A 203 12.73 12.03 -7.91
C TYR A 203 13.16 11.84 -6.44
N LEU A 204 13.17 10.62 -5.95
CA LEU A 204 13.57 10.33 -4.57
C LEU A 204 15.06 10.62 -4.33
N TYR A 205 15.95 10.28 -5.25
CA TYR A 205 17.36 10.67 -5.18
C TYR A 205 17.55 12.19 -5.18
N TRP A 206 16.77 12.91 -6.01
CA TRP A 206 16.79 14.36 -6.01
C TRP A 206 16.34 14.93 -4.66
N GLN A 207 15.30 14.37 -4.05
CA GLN A 207 14.85 14.75 -2.71
C GLN A 207 15.93 14.44 -1.65
N CYS A 208 16.51 13.25 -1.67
CA CYS A 208 17.63 12.91 -0.77
C CYS A 208 18.76 13.92 -0.88
N LYS A 209 19.18 14.29 -2.09
CA LYS A 209 20.26 15.27 -2.32
C LYS A 209 19.87 16.66 -1.81
N ARG A 210 18.63 17.07 -2.00
CA ARG A 210 18.13 18.38 -1.53
C ARG A 210 18.16 18.50 -0.01
N TYR A 211 17.78 17.43 0.69
CA TYR A 211 17.71 17.42 2.15
C TYR A 211 19.01 16.97 2.82
N HIS A 212 19.94 16.38 2.08
CA HIS A 212 21.29 16.06 2.57
C HIS A 212 22.11 17.34 2.91
N SER A 213 21.70 18.47 2.39
CA SER A 213 22.26 19.79 2.71
C SER A 213 21.82 20.31 4.09
N ASP A 214 20.83 19.66 4.73
CA ASP A 214 20.36 19.97 6.08
C ASP A 214 20.37 18.71 6.97
N PRO A 215 21.50 18.44 7.64
CA PRO A 215 21.63 17.27 8.52
C PRO A 215 20.60 17.24 9.66
N ALA A 216 20.16 18.40 10.15
CA ALA A 216 19.17 18.48 11.23
C ALA A 216 17.79 18.00 10.75
N ALA A 217 17.38 18.35 9.54
CA ALA A 217 16.11 17.88 8.98
C ALA A 217 16.13 16.36 8.66
N ALA A 218 17.30 15.81 8.36
CA ALA A 218 17.44 14.37 8.13
C ALA A 218 17.28 13.57 9.43
N ILE A 219 17.81 14.07 10.56
CA ILE A 219 17.86 13.39 11.86
C ILE A 219 16.57 13.57 12.65
N GLU A 220 15.84 14.68 12.49
CA GLU A 220 14.69 15.09 13.31
C GLU A 220 13.58 14.02 13.46
N ASN A 221 13.48 13.05 12.55
CA ASN A 221 12.46 12.01 12.58
C ASN A 221 12.96 10.62 13.00
N TYR A 222 14.27 10.40 13.12
CA TYR A 222 14.80 9.11 13.61
C TYR A 222 14.64 8.93 15.12
N GLU A 223 14.69 10.02 15.87
CA GLU A 223 14.53 10.01 17.34
C GLU A 223 13.12 9.64 17.80
N VAL A 224 12.09 9.97 16.99
CA VAL A 224 10.67 9.68 17.30
C VAL A 224 10.36 8.17 17.24
N GLN A 225 11.18 7.36 16.60
CA GLN A 225 10.89 5.95 16.30
C GLN A 225 11.69 4.94 17.12
N GLY A 226 12.22 5.34 18.26
CA GLY A 226 12.96 4.43 19.17
C GLY A 226 14.49 4.49 19.03
N GLY A 227 15.00 5.59 18.49
CA GLY A 227 16.43 5.87 18.45
C GLY A 227 17.21 5.09 17.39
N ILE A 228 18.44 5.51 17.15
CA ILE A 228 19.43 4.71 16.41
C ILE A 228 19.78 3.54 17.34
N LEU A 229 19.49 2.32 16.92
CA LEU A 229 19.84 1.11 17.66
C LEU A 229 21.35 1.05 17.88
N ASP A 230 21.81 0.69 19.07
CA ASP A 230 23.23 0.53 19.34
C ASP A 230 23.81 -0.59 18.48
N GLU A 231 24.56 -0.21 17.46
CA GLU A 231 25.11 -1.15 16.48
C GLU A 231 26.01 -2.19 17.12
N LYS A 232 26.75 -1.84 18.17
CA LYS A 232 27.67 -2.77 18.85
C LYS A 232 26.91 -3.88 19.60
N GLU A 233 25.79 -3.53 20.22
CA GLU A 233 24.92 -4.50 20.88
C GLU A 233 24.28 -5.45 19.85
N LEU A 234 23.81 -4.90 18.73
CA LEU A 234 23.22 -5.70 17.65
C LEU A 234 24.24 -6.59 16.95
N GLU A 235 25.47 -6.11 16.71
CA GLU A 235 26.53 -6.88 16.08
C GLU A 235 26.88 -8.15 16.85
N GLY A 236 26.96 -8.04 18.17
CA GLY A 236 27.28 -9.19 19.05
C GLY A 236 26.16 -10.22 19.18
N ARG A 237 24.91 -9.80 18.99
CA ARG A 237 23.70 -10.64 19.22
C ARG A 237 23.07 -11.16 17.92
N ALA A 238 23.23 -10.46 16.82
CA ALA A 238 22.59 -10.77 15.56
C ALA A 238 22.95 -12.14 15.00
N PRO A 239 21.98 -12.93 14.49
CA PRO A 239 22.28 -14.19 13.81
C PRO A 239 23.16 -13.97 12.56
N SER A 240 23.71 -15.05 12.00
CA SER A 240 24.48 -14.93 10.73
C SER A 240 23.57 -14.52 9.58
N PHE A 241 24.16 -13.94 8.52
CA PHE A 241 23.40 -13.46 7.34
C PHE A 241 22.49 -14.54 6.73
N LEU A 242 22.99 -15.76 6.54
CA LEU A 242 22.19 -16.85 5.98
C LEU A 242 21.05 -17.26 6.92
N ILE A 243 21.32 -17.38 8.22
CA ILE A 243 20.28 -17.68 9.22
C ILE A 243 19.21 -16.61 9.22
N SER A 244 19.60 -15.34 9.08
CA SER A 244 18.66 -14.21 9.02
C SER A 244 17.73 -14.25 7.79
N LEU A 245 18.22 -14.78 6.66
CA LEU A 245 17.42 -14.84 5.44
C LEU A 245 16.41 -16.00 5.40
N ILE A 246 16.75 -17.14 6.03
CA ILE A 246 15.99 -18.37 5.87
C ILE A 246 14.50 -18.21 6.20
N PRO A 247 14.05 -17.65 7.35
CA PRO A 247 12.61 -17.57 7.61
C PRO A 247 11.85 -16.75 6.58
N MET A 248 12.43 -15.63 6.11
CA MET A 248 11.82 -14.78 5.10
C MET A 248 11.74 -15.48 3.75
N VAL A 249 12.83 -16.15 3.32
CA VAL A 249 12.87 -16.90 2.07
C VAL A 249 11.89 -18.07 2.10
N VAL A 250 11.82 -18.80 3.22
CA VAL A 250 10.86 -19.91 3.37
C VAL A 250 9.42 -19.40 3.32
N THR A 251 9.11 -18.31 4.03
CA THR A 251 7.79 -17.66 3.94
C THR A 251 7.44 -17.32 2.50
N PHE A 252 8.38 -16.69 1.78
CA PHE A 252 8.19 -16.34 0.38
C PHE A 252 7.96 -17.57 -0.51
N VAL A 253 8.78 -18.61 -0.37
CA VAL A 253 8.69 -19.85 -1.16
C VAL A 253 7.40 -20.61 -0.86
N LEU A 254 6.97 -20.67 0.41
CA LEU A 254 5.72 -21.33 0.77
C LEU A 254 4.52 -20.64 0.11
N ILE A 255 4.46 -19.31 0.19
CA ILE A 255 3.34 -18.54 -0.36
C ILE A 255 3.33 -18.57 -1.89
N ASN A 256 4.48 -18.34 -2.54
CA ASN A 256 4.53 -18.14 -4.00
C ASN A 256 4.96 -19.38 -4.80
N GLY A 257 5.64 -20.34 -4.18
CA GLY A 257 6.11 -21.56 -4.84
C GLY A 257 5.21 -22.77 -4.59
N PHE A 258 4.54 -22.81 -3.44
CA PHE A 258 3.67 -23.91 -3.05
C PHE A 258 2.20 -23.47 -2.86
N ASP A 259 1.83 -22.24 -3.22
CA ASP A 259 0.49 -21.68 -3.10
C ASP A 259 -0.11 -21.84 -1.68
N VAL A 260 0.75 -21.83 -0.65
CA VAL A 260 0.32 -21.88 0.75
C VAL A 260 -0.37 -20.56 1.09
N GLU A 261 -1.54 -20.66 1.71
CA GLU A 261 -2.29 -19.48 2.13
C GLU A 261 -1.42 -18.55 3.00
N LEU A 262 -1.55 -17.24 2.76
CA LEU A 262 -0.72 -16.18 3.36
C LEU A 262 -0.57 -16.32 4.88
N LEU A 263 -1.66 -16.64 5.58
CA LEU A 263 -1.65 -16.81 7.03
C LEU A 263 -0.71 -17.93 7.49
N TYR A 264 -0.77 -19.08 6.81
CA TYR A 264 0.09 -20.24 7.17
C TYR A 264 1.55 -19.98 6.77
N GLY A 265 1.78 -19.31 5.63
CA GLY A 265 3.13 -18.89 5.22
C GLY A 265 3.78 -17.94 6.23
N LEU A 266 3.05 -16.93 6.71
CA LEU A 266 3.50 -16.02 7.76
C LEU A 266 3.71 -16.75 9.09
N GLY A 267 2.80 -17.67 9.45
CA GLY A 267 2.92 -18.50 10.63
C GLY A 267 4.19 -19.34 10.62
N ALA A 268 4.49 -19.99 9.51
CA ALA A 268 5.73 -20.74 9.31
C ALA A 268 6.97 -19.83 9.46
N GLY A 269 6.93 -18.63 8.87
CA GLY A 269 7.99 -17.64 9.02
C GLY A 269 8.23 -17.21 10.46
N CYS A 270 7.16 -16.97 11.23
CA CYS A 270 7.26 -16.65 12.66
C CYS A 270 7.85 -17.81 13.47
N VAL A 271 7.35 -19.03 13.27
CA VAL A 271 7.87 -20.21 13.95
C VAL A 271 9.35 -20.44 13.65
N LEU A 272 9.74 -20.38 12.37
CA LEU A 272 11.14 -20.50 11.98
C LEU A 272 12.00 -19.37 12.56
N SER A 273 11.50 -18.14 12.61
CA SER A 273 12.21 -17.01 13.22
C SER A 273 12.45 -17.25 14.70
N VAL A 274 11.45 -17.74 15.44
CA VAL A 274 11.59 -18.10 16.87
C VAL A 274 12.63 -19.19 17.05
N LEU A 275 12.60 -20.26 16.25
CA LEU A 275 13.53 -21.39 16.35
C LEU A 275 14.96 -20.98 15.99
N MET A 276 15.14 -20.26 14.89
CA MET A 276 16.47 -19.91 14.36
C MET A 276 17.12 -18.76 15.13
N PHE A 277 16.30 -17.82 15.64
CA PHE A 277 16.79 -16.66 16.40
C PHE A 277 16.72 -16.86 17.91
N TRP A 278 16.44 -18.07 18.39
CA TRP A 278 16.25 -18.41 19.81
C TRP A 278 17.30 -17.79 20.74
N LYS A 279 18.59 -17.94 20.36
CA LYS A 279 19.71 -17.39 21.15
C LYS A 279 19.71 -15.85 21.14
N SER A 280 19.35 -15.26 20.02
CA SER A 280 19.33 -13.80 19.83
C SER A 280 18.12 -13.15 20.51
N LEU A 281 17.06 -13.92 20.79
CA LEU A 281 15.82 -13.47 21.43
C LEU A 281 15.79 -13.67 22.96
N ASN A 282 16.92 -13.99 23.58
CA ASN A 282 17.03 -14.26 25.03
C ASN A 282 16.11 -15.37 25.56
N GLY A 283 15.81 -16.37 24.75
CA GLY A 283 15.01 -17.52 25.14
C GLY A 283 13.53 -17.20 25.37
N ILE A 284 12.89 -17.97 26.24
CA ILE A 284 11.42 -18.00 26.40
C ILE A 284 10.83 -16.68 26.93
N HIS A 285 11.52 -16.00 27.85
CA HIS A 285 11.02 -14.74 28.43
C HIS A 285 11.02 -13.61 27.40
N GLY A 286 12.11 -13.45 26.63
CA GLY A 286 12.17 -12.45 25.58
C GLY A 286 11.15 -12.71 24.48
N ILE A 287 10.89 -13.96 24.13
CA ILE A 287 9.90 -14.35 23.12
C ILE A 287 8.48 -13.98 23.55
N SER A 288 8.10 -14.23 24.80
CA SER A 288 6.76 -13.90 25.32
C SER A 288 6.42 -12.41 25.15
N ASP A 289 7.37 -11.54 25.49
CA ASP A 289 7.20 -10.10 25.38
C ASP A 289 7.07 -9.68 23.90
N ILE A 290 7.92 -10.25 23.03
CA ILE A 290 7.90 -9.98 21.59
C ILE A 290 6.59 -10.46 20.95
N LEU A 291 6.06 -11.63 21.36
CA LEU A 291 4.78 -12.13 20.89
C LEU A 291 3.66 -11.13 21.22
N THR A 292 3.60 -10.67 22.47
CA THR A 292 2.58 -9.73 22.92
C THR A 292 2.71 -8.37 22.23
N GLU A 293 3.92 -7.80 22.19
CA GLU A 293 4.19 -6.53 21.50
C GLU A 293 3.91 -6.62 20.00
N GLY A 294 4.39 -7.67 19.34
CA GLY A 294 4.24 -7.88 17.91
C GLY A 294 2.77 -7.97 17.50
N PHE A 295 1.96 -8.79 18.19
CA PHE A 295 0.54 -8.88 17.91
C PHE A 295 -0.18 -7.53 18.10
N ASN A 296 0.07 -6.85 19.20
CA ASN A 296 -0.57 -5.55 19.50
C ASN A 296 -0.23 -4.49 18.44
N ASN A 297 1.00 -4.49 17.93
CA ASN A 297 1.45 -3.57 16.89
C ASN A 297 0.74 -3.79 15.55
N GLY A 298 0.19 -4.98 15.28
CA GLY A 298 -0.61 -5.26 14.09
C GLY A 298 -2.10 -4.92 14.24
N ILE A 299 -2.67 -5.10 15.43
CA ILE A 299 -4.11 -4.96 15.68
C ILE A 299 -4.58 -3.51 15.50
N PHE A 300 -3.89 -2.55 16.10
CA PHE A 300 -4.31 -1.15 16.08
C PHE A 300 -4.36 -0.55 14.67
N PRO A 301 -3.34 -0.69 13.81
CA PRO A 301 -3.41 -0.28 12.41
C PRO A 301 -4.57 -0.93 11.65
N CYS A 302 -4.82 -2.23 11.87
CA CYS A 302 -5.91 -2.95 11.23
C CYS A 302 -7.28 -2.32 11.55
N ILE A 303 -7.53 -1.98 12.80
CA ILE A 303 -8.79 -1.36 13.23
C ILE A 303 -8.97 0.05 12.62
N ILE A 304 -7.90 0.85 12.56
CA ILE A 304 -7.94 2.17 11.94
C ILE A 304 -8.33 2.05 10.46
N ILE A 305 -7.68 1.15 9.73
CA ILE A 305 -7.95 0.93 8.31
C ILE A 305 -9.38 0.43 8.10
N ALA A 306 -9.83 -0.50 8.95
CA ALA A 306 -11.20 -1.02 8.89
C ALA A 306 -12.23 0.11 9.00
N ALA A 307 -12.02 1.09 9.89
CA ALA A 307 -12.92 2.24 10.02
C ALA A 307 -12.95 3.09 8.74
N VAL A 308 -11.80 3.32 8.10
CA VAL A 308 -11.74 4.07 6.83
C VAL A 308 -12.42 3.29 5.69
N VAL A 309 -12.24 1.97 5.63
CA VAL A 309 -12.96 1.08 4.68
C VAL A 309 -14.47 1.16 4.92
N GLY A 310 -14.89 1.26 6.18
CA GLY A 310 -16.30 1.49 6.56
C GLY A 310 -16.86 2.77 5.94
N VAL A 311 -16.11 3.88 5.91
CA VAL A 311 -16.53 5.13 5.22
C VAL A 311 -16.79 4.87 3.74
N GLY A 312 -15.88 4.20 3.04
CA GLY A 312 -16.01 3.86 1.62
C GLY A 312 -17.28 3.03 1.37
N LYS A 313 -17.65 2.13 2.29
CA LYS A 313 -18.89 1.34 2.18
C LYS A 313 -20.14 2.19 2.37
N VAL A 314 -20.12 3.20 3.25
CA VAL A 314 -21.23 4.16 3.38
C VAL A 314 -21.36 5.01 2.12
N VAL A 315 -20.24 5.50 1.55
CA VAL A 315 -20.25 6.25 0.27
C VAL A 315 -20.88 5.43 -0.84
N SER A 316 -20.47 4.16 -1.00
CA SER A 316 -21.01 3.27 -2.04
C SER A 316 -22.48 2.87 -1.82
N SER A 317 -23.05 3.16 -0.66
CA SER A 317 -24.48 2.94 -0.38
C SER A 317 -25.34 4.18 -0.67
N THR A 318 -24.77 5.29 -1.12
CA THR A 318 -25.51 6.52 -1.45
C THR A 318 -26.06 6.50 -2.88
N GLU A 319 -27.21 7.14 -3.09
CA GLU A 319 -27.80 7.30 -4.43
C GLU A 319 -26.85 8.05 -5.39
N VAL A 320 -26.10 9.02 -4.89
CA VAL A 320 -25.16 9.78 -5.71
C VAL A 320 -24.03 8.90 -6.27
N PHE A 321 -23.63 7.87 -5.56
CA PHE A 321 -22.64 6.92 -6.07
C PHE A 321 -23.17 6.15 -7.29
N ASN A 322 -24.42 5.70 -7.24
CA ASN A 322 -25.08 5.03 -8.37
C ASN A 322 -25.21 5.99 -9.56
N LEU A 323 -25.59 7.25 -9.32
CA LEU A 323 -25.68 8.26 -10.38
C LEU A 323 -24.31 8.58 -11.02
N ILE A 324 -23.23 8.60 -10.23
CA ILE A 324 -21.88 8.74 -10.77
C ILE A 324 -21.55 7.55 -11.67
N GLN A 325 -21.86 6.33 -11.25
CA GLN A 325 -21.64 5.12 -12.06
C GLN A 325 -22.42 5.19 -13.39
N GLU A 326 -23.68 5.59 -13.38
CA GLU A 326 -24.50 5.68 -14.58
C GLU A 326 -24.02 6.77 -15.58
N ASN A 327 -23.47 7.86 -15.07
CA ASN A 327 -23.10 9.00 -15.91
C ASN A 327 -21.61 9.05 -16.30
N ILE A 328 -20.74 8.35 -15.58
CA ILE A 328 -19.29 8.39 -15.79
C ILE A 328 -18.87 7.88 -17.18
N ILE A 329 -19.68 7.00 -17.75
CA ILE A 329 -19.46 6.45 -19.10
C ILE A 329 -19.56 7.54 -20.20
N ASN A 330 -20.28 8.62 -19.92
CA ASN A 330 -20.49 9.72 -20.86
C ASN A 330 -19.39 10.80 -20.80
N LEU A 331 -18.29 10.57 -20.08
CA LEU A 331 -17.17 11.50 -20.05
C LEU A 331 -16.68 11.81 -21.48
N PRO A 332 -16.48 13.10 -21.82
CA PRO A 332 -16.03 13.52 -23.16
C PRO A 332 -14.51 13.32 -23.32
N LEU A 333 -14.03 12.08 -23.15
CA LEU A 333 -12.63 11.71 -23.24
C LEU A 333 -12.44 10.67 -24.35
N PRO A 334 -11.30 10.70 -25.07
CA PRO A 334 -10.99 9.67 -26.06
C PRO A 334 -10.66 8.31 -25.41
N GLY A 335 -11.14 7.28 -25.99
CA GLY A 335 -10.85 5.86 -25.85
C GLY A 335 -10.17 5.40 -24.55
N LEU A 336 -8.92 4.99 -24.64
CA LEU A 336 -8.15 4.46 -23.48
C LEU A 336 -8.01 5.46 -22.34
N LEU A 337 -7.98 6.76 -22.63
CA LEU A 337 -7.98 7.78 -21.58
C LEU A 337 -9.29 7.76 -20.79
N LYS A 338 -10.42 7.45 -21.44
CA LYS A 338 -11.72 7.28 -20.77
C LYS A 338 -11.72 6.04 -19.87
N VAL A 339 -11.14 4.91 -20.32
CA VAL A 339 -10.95 3.70 -19.47
C VAL A 339 -10.14 4.07 -18.23
N ALA A 340 -9.03 4.76 -18.39
CA ALA A 340 -8.18 5.20 -17.29
C ALA A 340 -8.94 6.14 -16.33
N ALA A 341 -9.63 7.16 -16.86
CA ALA A 341 -10.37 8.12 -16.05
C ALA A 341 -11.50 7.48 -15.23
N ILE A 342 -12.30 6.61 -15.86
CA ILE A 342 -13.40 5.90 -15.19
C ILE A 342 -12.83 5.05 -14.05
N THR A 343 -11.81 4.24 -14.31
CA THR A 343 -11.21 3.37 -13.31
C THR A 343 -10.59 4.17 -12.17
N THR A 344 -9.85 5.25 -12.48
CA THR A 344 -9.23 6.13 -11.48
C THR A 344 -10.27 6.81 -10.58
N ILE A 345 -11.36 7.33 -11.15
CA ILE A 345 -12.41 8.02 -10.39
C ILE A 345 -13.12 7.04 -9.46
N ILE A 346 -13.50 5.85 -9.96
CA ILE A 346 -14.18 4.84 -9.13
C ILE A 346 -13.26 4.36 -8.00
N ALA A 347 -11.98 4.11 -8.29
CA ALA A 347 -10.99 3.73 -7.27
C ALA A 347 -10.79 4.83 -6.21
N GLY A 348 -10.76 6.10 -6.64
CA GLY A 348 -10.67 7.25 -5.74
C GLY A 348 -11.88 7.40 -4.81
N ILE A 349 -13.09 7.25 -5.35
CA ILE A 349 -14.35 7.34 -4.57
C ILE A 349 -14.45 6.18 -3.57
N THR A 350 -14.10 4.97 -3.99
CA THR A 350 -14.14 3.79 -3.10
C THR A 350 -12.98 3.75 -2.10
N GLY A 351 -11.91 4.53 -2.34
CA GLY A 351 -10.68 4.52 -1.54
C GLY A 351 -9.95 3.17 -1.59
N SER A 352 -10.14 2.41 -2.66
CA SER A 352 -9.59 1.07 -2.83
C SER A 352 -9.29 0.77 -4.30
N ALA A 353 -8.02 0.49 -4.62
CA ALA A 353 -7.63 0.10 -5.97
C ALA A 353 -8.37 -1.16 -6.45
N SER A 354 -8.31 -2.25 -5.67
CA SER A 354 -8.95 -3.51 -6.04
C SER A 354 -10.48 -3.40 -6.09
N GLY A 355 -11.10 -2.75 -5.10
CA GLY A 355 -12.55 -2.53 -5.09
C GLY A 355 -13.03 -1.68 -6.26
N GLY A 356 -12.36 -0.56 -6.52
CA GLY A 356 -12.68 0.32 -7.64
C GLY A 356 -12.45 -0.33 -9.00
N LEU A 357 -11.37 -1.10 -9.14
CA LEU A 357 -11.07 -1.84 -10.36
C LEU A 357 -12.13 -2.92 -10.65
N THR A 358 -12.55 -3.67 -9.63
CA THR A 358 -13.63 -4.66 -9.77
C THR A 358 -14.90 -4.00 -10.27
N ILE A 359 -15.35 -2.94 -9.59
CA ILE A 359 -16.57 -2.19 -9.97
C ILE A 359 -16.45 -1.65 -11.40
N ALA A 360 -15.32 -1.04 -11.75
CA ALA A 360 -15.14 -0.46 -13.07
C ALA A 360 -15.22 -1.52 -14.19
N LEU A 361 -14.59 -2.68 -13.98
CA LEU A 361 -14.56 -3.73 -15.01
C LEU A 361 -15.85 -4.56 -15.04
N GLU A 362 -16.50 -4.85 -13.91
CA GLU A 362 -17.78 -5.54 -13.89
C GLU A 362 -18.89 -4.71 -14.55
N LEU A 363 -18.90 -3.38 -14.35
CA LEU A 363 -19.92 -2.51 -14.93
C LEU A 363 -19.63 -2.11 -16.37
N PHE A 364 -18.36 -1.89 -16.72
CA PHE A 364 -18.00 -1.25 -17.98
C PHE A 364 -17.04 -2.07 -18.85
N GLY A 365 -16.58 -3.24 -18.41
CA GLY A 365 -15.60 -4.06 -19.15
C GLY A 365 -16.06 -4.38 -20.56
N ASP A 366 -17.29 -4.89 -20.73
CA ASP A 366 -17.89 -5.16 -22.04
C ASP A 366 -18.01 -3.89 -22.90
N THR A 367 -18.38 -2.77 -22.28
CA THR A 367 -18.46 -1.48 -22.95
C THR A 367 -17.08 -1.01 -23.44
N PHE A 368 -16.03 -1.18 -22.64
CA PHE A 368 -14.66 -0.84 -23.03
C PHE A 368 -14.21 -1.69 -24.23
N VAL A 369 -14.53 -2.97 -24.25
CA VAL A 369 -14.26 -3.85 -25.38
C VAL A 369 -15.07 -3.42 -26.61
N SER A 370 -16.31 -3.00 -26.44
CA SER A 370 -17.16 -2.52 -27.56
C SER A 370 -16.63 -1.25 -28.24
N TRP A 371 -15.74 -0.51 -27.59
CA TRP A 371 -15.05 0.66 -28.20
C TRP A 371 -13.90 0.26 -29.14
N GLY A 372 -13.66 -1.05 -29.33
CA GLY A 372 -12.67 -1.59 -30.27
C GLY A 372 -11.29 -1.82 -29.66
N TYR A 373 -11.15 -1.76 -28.33
CA TYR A 373 -9.90 -2.08 -27.65
C TYR A 373 -9.81 -3.56 -27.28
N THR A 374 -8.60 -4.13 -27.38
CA THR A 374 -8.41 -5.53 -26.95
C THR A 374 -8.52 -5.66 -25.43
N PRO A 375 -9.02 -6.80 -24.93
CA PRO A 375 -9.09 -7.04 -23.49
C PRO A 375 -7.75 -6.86 -22.77
N GLU A 376 -6.62 -7.18 -23.43
CA GLU A 376 -5.29 -7.08 -22.86
C GLU A 376 -4.87 -5.62 -22.58
N ILE A 377 -5.14 -4.68 -23.50
CA ILE A 377 -4.82 -3.28 -23.26
C ILE A 377 -5.75 -2.66 -22.22
N ILE A 378 -7.04 -3.04 -22.24
CA ILE A 378 -8.00 -2.61 -21.20
C ILE A 378 -7.53 -3.10 -19.83
N HIS A 379 -7.14 -4.38 -19.72
CA HIS A 379 -6.55 -4.95 -18.51
C HIS A 379 -5.42 -4.07 -17.99
N ARG A 380 -4.42 -3.79 -18.83
CA ARG A 380 -3.24 -3.04 -18.40
C ARG A 380 -3.54 -1.59 -18.01
N VAL A 381 -4.31 -0.90 -18.83
CA VAL A 381 -4.70 0.51 -18.56
C VAL A 381 -5.52 0.61 -17.28
N ALA A 382 -6.51 -0.28 -17.09
CA ALA A 382 -7.33 -0.28 -15.88
C ALA A 382 -6.51 -0.64 -14.63
N SER A 383 -5.61 -1.63 -14.73
CA SER A 383 -4.73 -2.03 -13.62
C SER A 383 -3.81 -0.89 -13.17
N ILE A 384 -3.24 -0.12 -14.10
CA ILE A 384 -2.41 1.04 -13.79
C ILE A 384 -3.27 2.17 -13.21
N ALA A 385 -4.40 2.45 -13.85
CA ALA A 385 -5.26 3.59 -13.52
C ALA A 385 -5.94 3.46 -12.15
N CYS A 386 -6.24 2.24 -11.68
CA CYS A 386 -6.85 2.04 -10.37
C CYS A 386 -5.95 2.51 -9.22
N GLY A 387 -4.62 2.55 -9.41
CA GLY A 387 -3.66 3.10 -8.45
C GLY A 387 -3.63 4.62 -8.38
N GLY A 388 -4.25 5.33 -9.36
CA GLY A 388 -4.09 6.79 -9.49
C GLY A 388 -4.67 7.60 -8.33
N LEU A 389 -5.91 7.39 -7.95
CA LEU A 389 -6.57 8.14 -6.85
C LEU A 389 -6.92 7.27 -5.64
N ASP A 390 -6.53 6.00 -5.60
CA ASP A 390 -6.77 5.16 -4.46
C ASP A 390 -5.90 5.51 -3.26
N THR A 391 -4.69 6.02 -3.48
CA THR A 391 -3.70 6.38 -2.44
C THR A 391 -3.84 7.81 -1.93
N LEU A 392 -5.04 8.34 -1.90
CA LEU A 392 -5.37 9.60 -1.25
C LEU A 392 -5.17 9.50 0.29
N PRO A 393 -5.08 10.64 1.03
CA PRO A 393 -4.69 10.64 2.45
C PRO A 393 -5.52 9.72 3.36
N TRP A 394 -6.71 9.35 2.97
CA TRP A 394 -7.62 8.47 3.72
C TRP A 394 -7.52 7.00 3.30
N ASN A 395 -6.75 6.64 2.29
CA ASN A 395 -6.55 5.24 1.91
C ASN A 395 -5.92 4.44 3.06
N GLY A 396 -6.40 3.20 3.26
CA GLY A 396 -5.96 2.35 4.36
C GLY A 396 -4.44 2.08 4.36
N THR A 397 -3.84 1.83 3.19
CA THR A 397 -2.39 1.60 3.06
C THR A 397 -1.60 2.87 3.39
N VAL A 398 -2.06 4.04 2.94
CA VAL A 398 -1.43 5.32 3.25
C VAL A 398 -1.51 5.60 4.75
N VAL A 399 -2.70 5.42 5.36
CA VAL A 399 -2.88 5.58 6.81
C VAL A 399 -1.94 4.66 7.58
N MET A 400 -1.79 3.41 7.14
CA MET A 400 -0.87 2.44 7.76
C MET A 400 0.61 2.88 7.62
N LEU A 401 1.04 3.31 6.43
CA LEU A 401 2.40 3.80 6.20
C LEU A 401 2.77 4.94 7.17
N PHE A 402 1.86 5.89 7.35
CA PHE A 402 2.09 7.01 8.27
C PHE A 402 1.98 6.61 9.74
N ALA A 403 1.05 5.72 10.09
CA ALA A 403 0.92 5.21 11.47
C ALA A 403 2.16 4.42 11.91
N LEU A 404 2.67 3.52 11.05
CA LEU A 404 3.84 2.68 11.35
C LEU A 404 5.16 3.46 11.31
N SER A 405 5.30 4.40 10.38
CA SER A 405 6.52 5.20 10.25
C SER A 405 6.61 6.33 11.26
N GLY A 406 5.49 6.77 11.85
CA GLY A 406 5.42 7.97 12.71
C GLY A 406 5.65 9.28 11.95
N VAL A 407 5.82 9.24 10.63
CA VAL A 407 6.00 10.43 9.79
C VAL A 407 4.70 11.25 9.77
N SER A 408 4.81 12.56 9.88
CA SER A 408 3.63 13.42 9.75
C SER A 408 3.21 13.55 8.28
N TYR A 409 1.90 13.57 8.02
CA TYR A 409 1.35 13.80 6.68
C TYR A 409 1.89 15.08 6.04
N LYS A 410 2.06 16.15 6.83
CA LYS A 410 2.60 17.44 6.36
C LYS A 410 3.98 17.30 5.71
N LYS A 411 4.84 16.42 6.25
CA LYS A 411 6.21 16.22 5.74
C LYS A 411 6.28 15.13 4.67
N GLY A 412 5.52 14.04 4.83
CA GLY A 412 5.69 12.83 4.01
C GLY A 412 4.69 12.67 2.87
N TYR A 413 3.45 13.22 2.99
CA TYR A 413 2.39 12.87 2.05
C TYR A 413 2.64 13.35 0.60
N LEU A 414 3.28 14.50 0.42
CA LEU A 414 3.63 14.96 -0.94
C LEU A 414 4.45 13.91 -1.70
N HIS A 415 5.38 13.25 -1.03
CA HIS A 415 6.25 12.23 -1.64
C HIS A 415 5.47 10.95 -1.95
N VAL A 416 4.52 10.57 -1.08
CA VAL A 416 3.58 9.49 -1.37
C VAL A 416 2.73 9.85 -2.59
N ALA A 417 2.12 11.03 -2.60
CA ALA A 417 1.25 11.47 -3.71
C ALA A 417 1.99 11.53 -5.07
N VAL A 418 3.26 11.95 -5.06
CA VAL A 418 4.08 11.92 -6.29
C VAL A 418 4.24 10.47 -6.77
N GLU A 419 4.67 9.57 -5.90
CA GLU A 419 5.04 8.19 -6.26
C GLU A 419 3.83 7.30 -6.55
N THR A 420 2.70 7.55 -5.90
CA THR A 420 1.55 6.63 -5.95
C THR A 420 0.31 7.20 -6.63
N VAL A 421 0.26 8.52 -6.88
CA VAL A 421 -0.84 9.18 -7.60
C VAL A 421 -0.34 9.73 -8.92
N ILE A 422 0.65 10.64 -8.87
CA ILE A 422 1.07 11.40 -10.05
C ILE A 422 1.81 10.51 -11.03
N LEU A 423 2.83 9.78 -10.57
CA LEU A 423 3.67 8.97 -11.45
C LEU A 423 2.92 7.78 -12.08
N PRO A 424 2.04 7.03 -11.39
CA PRO A 424 1.23 6.00 -12.04
C PRO A 424 0.37 6.57 -13.18
N LEU A 425 -0.29 7.71 -12.99
CA LEU A 425 -1.07 8.34 -14.04
C LEU A 425 -0.20 8.83 -15.20
N LEU A 426 0.98 9.39 -14.91
CA LEU A 426 1.94 9.78 -15.95
C LEU A 426 2.55 8.56 -16.67
N SER A 427 2.66 7.41 -16.00
CA SER A 427 3.15 6.18 -16.62
C SER A 427 2.22 5.62 -17.71
N LEU A 428 0.97 6.10 -17.78
CA LEU A 428 0.06 5.83 -18.90
C LEU A 428 0.46 6.55 -20.19
N ILE A 429 1.24 7.63 -20.12
CA ILE A 429 1.69 8.37 -21.31
C ILE A 429 2.50 7.47 -22.25
N PRO A 430 3.60 6.83 -21.84
CA PRO A 430 4.33 5.91 -22.72
C PRO A 430 3.48 4.71 -23.15
N VAL A 431 2.51 4.26 -22.36
CA VAL A 431 1.55 3.21 -22.75
C VAL A 431 0.69 3.67 -23.92
N PHE A 432 0.06 4.84 -23.80
CA PHE A 432 -0.79 5.39 -24.86
C PHE A 432 -0.02 5.74 -26.14
N LEU A 433 1.18 6.30 -25.98
CA LEU A 433 2.05 6.61 -27.13
C LEU A 433 2.44 5.33 -27.88
N TYR A 434 2.90 4.31 -27.18
CA TYR A 434 3.25 3.04 -27.80
C TYR A 434 2.05 2.40 -28.51
N TYR A 435 0.91 2.33 -27.80
CA TYR A 435 -0.31 1.77 -28.38
C TYR A 435 -0.77 2.51 -29.65
N SER A 436 -0.74 3.85 -29.65
CA SER A 436 -1.13 4.66 -30.80
C SER A 436 -0.17 4.57 -32.00
N LEU A 437 1.07 4.12 -31.78
CA LEU A 437 2.06 3.92 -32.84
C LEU A 437 1.99 2.51 -33.45
N THR A 438 1.41 1.55 -32.72
CA THR A 438 1.39 0.16 -33.13
C THR A 438 0.00 -0.33 -33.59
N HIS A 439 -1.04 0.43 -33.28
CA HIS A 439 -2.45 0.16 -33.63
C HIS A 439 -3.12 1.39 -34.21
#